data_eb14e7b8047946f50acad2c0fd218ab2
#
_entry.id   eb14e7b8047946f50acad2c0fd218ab2
#
_cell.length_a   1.000
_cell.length_b   1.000
_cell.length_c   1.000
_cell.angle_alpha   90.00
_cell.angle_beta   90.00
_cell.angle_gamma   90.00
#
_symmetry.space_group_name_H-M   'P 1'
#
loop_
_entity.id
_entity.type
_entity.pdbx_description
1 polymer ?
#
loop_
_entity_poly.entity_id
_entity_poly.type
_entity_poly.pdbx_seq_one_letter_code
_entity_poly.pdbx_strand_id
1 'polypeptide(L)'
;KSNVRQHIRINTAVHWVAYDESTGKFAVTVRDLKQDQLITAEFDHVIVATGHFSTPNAPYFEGLEQFPGRVLHAHDFRDACEFQGKNLLLVGSSYSAEDIGTQCHKYGAKSVTFSYRTKPMGFDWPESFAEVPLLTHVVGKTAHFKDGTSKEVDAIILCTGYQHHF
;
A
#
# COMPACT_ATOMS: atom_id res chain seq x y z
N LYS A 1 25.05 -20.59 4.52
CA LYS A 1 24.01 -19.80 3.78
C LYS A 1 23.58 -20.64 2.58
N SER A 2 22.34 -21.14 2.57
CA SER A 2 21.80 -21.91 1.45
C SER A 2 21.63 -20.99 0.24
N ASN A 3 22.12 -21.43 -0.94
CA ASN A 3 21.96 -20.69 -2.17
C ASN A 3 20.54 -20.93 -2.74
N VAL A 4 19.54 -20.22 -2.22
CA VAL A 4 18.13 -20.35 -2.63
C VAL A 4 17.90 -19.92 -4.08
N ARG A 5 18.78 -19.08 -4.64
CA ARG A 5 18.63 -18.48 -5.98
C ARG A 5 18.56 -19.51 -7.09
N GLN A 6 19.24 -20.63 -6.96
CA GLN A 6 19.21 -21.74 -7.93
C GLN A 6 17.84 -22.42 -8.06
N HIS A 7 16.94 -22.22 -7.07
CA HIS A 7 15.59 -22.79 -7.07
C HIS A 7 14.52 -21.78 -7.50
N ILE A 8 14.92 -20.58 -7.94
CA ILE A 8 14.00 -19.51 -8.34
C ILE A 8 14.09 -19.34 -9.87
N ARG A 9 12.95 -19.45 -10.55
CA ARG A 9 12.81 -19.06 -11.95
C ARG A 9 12.27 -17.65 -12.04
N ILE A 10 13.11 -16.70 -12.43
CA ILE A 10 12.72 -15.31 -12.71
C ILE A 10 12.18 -15.18 -14.15
N ASN A 11 11.46 -14.12 -14.45
CA ASN A 11 10.80 -13.87 -15.75
C ASN A 11 9.83 -15.00 -16.14
N THR A 12 9.18 -15.60 -15.16
CA THR A 12 8.25 -16.70 -15.34
C THR A 12 6.96 -16.37 -14.61
N ALA A 13 5.90 -16.17 -15.36
CA ALA A 13 4.57 -15.89 -14.80
C ALA A 13 3.75 -17.18 -14.76
N VAL A 14 3.17 -17.51 -13.62
CA VAL A 14 2.19 -18.59 -13.52
C VAL A 14 0.92 -18.16 -14.24
N HIS A 15 0.52 -18.91 -15.26
CA HIS A 15 -0.66 -18.62 -16.07
C HIS A 15 -1.88 -19.42 -15.62
N TRP A 16 -1.67 -20.70 -15.30
CA TRP A 16 -2.75 -21.59 -14.89
C TRP A 16 -2.24 -22.70 -13.98
N VAL A 17 -3.08 -23.12 -13.02
CA VAL A 17 -2.83 -24.28 -12.17
C VAL A 17 -4.09 -25.14 -12.18
N ALA A 18 -3.97 -26.41 -12.50
CA ALA A 18 -5.04 -27.38 -12.45
C ALA A 18 -4.62 -28.59 -11.60
N TYR A 19 -5.55 -29.13 -10.81
CA TYR A 19 -5.35 -30.38 -10.10
C TYR A 19 -5.94 -31.53 -10.92
N ASP A 20 -5.16 -32.57 -11.13
CA ASP A 20 -5.60 -33.80 -11.80
C ASP A 20 -5.88 -34.87 -10.75
N GLU A 21 -7.16 -35.16 -10.55
CA GLU A 21 -7.62 -36.18 -9.58
C GLU A 21 -7.14 -37.57 -9.92
N SER A 22 -6.92 -37.88 -11.22
CA SER A 22 -6.52 -39.21 -11.66
C SER A 22 -5.07 -39.54 -11.34
N THR A 23 -4.19 -38.53 -11.35
CA THR A 23 -2.75 -38.66 -11.06
C THR A 23 -2.40 -38.16 -9.65
N GLY A 24 -3.28 -37.39 -9.01
CA GLY A 24 -3.04 -36.74 -7.73
C GLY A 24 -1.99 -35.62 -7.81
N LYS A 25 -1.76 -35.06 -9.01
CA LYS A 25 -0.75 -34.03 -9.27
C LYS A 25 -1.34 -32.71 -9.73
N PHE A 26 -0.55 -31.66 -9.60
CA PHE A 26 -0.87 -30.33 -10.13
C PHE A 26 -0.15 -30.11 -11.46
N ALA A 27 -0.89 -29.81 -12.53
CA ALA A 27 -0.35 -29.29 -13.77
C ALA A 27 -0.23 -27.75 -13.65
N VAL A 28 0.99 -27.24 -13.70
CA VAL A 28 1.27 -25.81 -13.61
C VAL A 28 1.76 -25.31 -14.95
N THR A 29 0.96 -24.44 -15.58
CA THR A 29 1.33 -23.77 -16.84
C THR A 29 1.92 -22.40 -16.53
N VAL A 30 3.12 -22.16 -16.98
CA VAL A 30 3.83 -20.90 -16.84
C VAL A 30 4.12 -20.27 -18.20
N ARG A 31 4.18 -18.95 -18.25
CA ARG A 31 4.64 -18.19 -19.40
C ARG A 31 6.07 -17.71 -19.17
N ASP A 32 7.00 -18.14 -20.00
CA ASP A 32 8.33 -17.55 -20.07
C ASP A 32 8.21 -16.14 -20.68
N LEU A 33 8.50 -15.11 -19.89
CA LEU A 33 8.34 -13.71 -20.31
C LEU A 33 9.43 -13.23 -21.27
N LYS A 34 10.51 -14.01 -21.45
CA LYS A 34 11.57 -13.69 -22.42
C LYS A 34 11.29 -14.29 -23.80
N GLN A 35 10.80 -15.52 -23.83
CA GLN A 35 10.55 -16.26 -25.06
C GLN A 35 9.08 -16.21 -25.50
N ASP A 36 8.22 -15.68 -24.65
CA ASP A 36 6.76 -15.63 -24.83
C ASP A 36 6.14 -17.02 -25.10
N GLN A 37 6.62 -18.04 -24.39
CA GLN A 37 6.20 -19.43 -24.55
C GLN A 37 5.50 -19.93 -23.30
N LEU A 38 4.46 -20.75 -23.50
CA LEU A 38 3.79 -21.48 -22.44
C LEU A 38 4.47 -22.84 -22.23
N ILE A 39 4.78 -23.15 -20.98
CA ILE A 39 5.40 -24.41 -20.57
C ILE A 39 4.56 -24.99 -19.44
N THR A 40 4.20 -26.26 -19.52
CA THR A 40 3.48 -26.97 -18.46
C THR A 40 4.38 -27.99 -17.81
N ALA A 41 4.36 -28.04 -16.46
CA ALA A 41 5.07 -29.04 -15.67
C ALA A 41 4.17 -29.57 -14.56
N GLU A 42 4.40 -30.82 -14.14
CA GLU A 42 3.67 -31.48 -13.05
C GLU A 42 4.41 -31.33 -11.72
N PHE A 43 3.62 -31.14 -10.65
CA PHE A 43 4.12 -31.02 -9.27
C PHE A 43 3.22 -31.81 -8.32
N ASP A 44 3.80 -32.32 -7.25
CA ASP A 44 3.07 -33.02 -6.19
C ASP A 44 2.33 -32.01 -5.28
N HIS A 45 2.90 -30.82 -5.10
CA HIS A 45 2.34 -29.75 -4.24
C HIS A 45 2.52 -28.39 -4.89
N VAL A 46 1.55 -27.49 -4.66
CA VAL A 46 1.61 -26.08 -5.05
C VAL A 46 1.34 -25.21 -3.83
N ILE A 47 2.22 -24.26 -3.58
CA ILE A 47 2.05 -23.24 -2.54
C ILE A 47 1.82 -21.91 -3.22
N VAL A 48 0.62 -21.32 -3.00
CA VAL A 48 0.30 -19.97 -3.50
C VAL A 48 0.85 -18.95 -2.51
N ALA A 49 1.90 -18.25 -2.93
CA ALA A 49 2.63 -17.27 -2.12
C ALA A 49 2.67 -15.89 -2.81
N THR A 50 1.58 -15.48 -3.46
CA THR A 50 1.48 -14.28 -4.30
C THR A 50 1.32 -12.99 -3.49
N GLY A 51 1.13 -13.09 -2.17
CA GLY A 51 0.78 -11.96 -1.30
C GLY A 51 -0.68 -11.53 -1.49
N HIS A 52 -1.13 -10.60 -0.64
CA HIS A 52 -2.50 -10.10 -0.65
C HIS A 52 -2.57 -8.56 -0.68
N PHE A 53 -1.44 -7.87 -0.72
CA PHE A 53 -1.34 -6.41 -0.80
C PHE A 53 -0.99 -5.95 -2.22
N SER A 54 -1.75 -6.40 -3.22
CA SER A 54 -1.48 -6.11 -4.63
C SER A 54 -2.37 -5.01 -5.20
N THR A 55 -3.64 -4.95 -4.79
CA THR A 55 -4.61 -4.00 -5.34
C THR A 55 -4.97 -2.95 -4.28
N PRO A 56 -4.48 -1.70 -4.41
CA PRO A 56 -4.81 -0.63 -3.48
C PRO A 56 -6.31 -0.35 -3.41
N ASN A 57 -6.82 -0.16 -2.20
CA ASN A 57 -8.15 0.40 -1.99
C ASN A 57 -8.03 1.93 -1.88
N ALA A 58 -8.28 2.64 -2.98
CA ALA A 58 -8.20 4.09 -3.05
C ALA A 58 -9.63 4.68 -3.07
N PRO A 59 -10.21 5.05 -1.91
CA PRO A 59 -11.51 5.68 -1.86
C PRO A 59 -11.46 7.07 -2.50
N TYR A 60 -12.59 7.49 -3.06
CA TYR A 60 -12.75 8.83 -3.59
C TYR A 60 -12.94 9.83 -2.45
N PHE A 61 -12.22 10.96 -2.54
CA PHE A 61 -12.43 12.15 -1.73
C PHE A 61 -12.57 13.35 -2.67
N GLU A 62 -13.63 14.13 -2.51
CA GLU A 62 -13.88 15.31 -3.31
C GLU A 62 -12.71 16.29 -3.27
N GLY A 63 -12.24 16.76 -4.42
CA GLY A 63 -11.13 17.69 -4.58
C GLY A 63 -9.73 17.09 -4.49
N LEU A 64 -9.61 15.78 -4.22
CA LEU A 64 -8.30 15.13 -4.10
C LEU A 64 -7.55 15.10 -5.43
N GLU A 65 -8.27 14.96 -6.56
CA GLU A 65 -7.72 14.98 -7.93
C GLU A 65 -7.15 16.34 -8.34
N GLN A 66 -7.59 17.41 -7.66
CA GLN A 66 -7.15 18.79 -7.92
C GLN A 66 -6.11 19.26 -6.88
N PHE A 67 -5.75 18.39 -5.95
CA PHE A 67 -4.77 18.72 -4.91
C PHE A 67 -3.40 19.02 -5.56
N PRO A 68 -2.79 20.19 -5.28
CA PRO A 68 -1.57 20.61 -5.98
C PRO A 68 -0.30 19.91 -5.50
N GLY A 69 -0.39 19.17 -4.41
CA GLY A 69 0.73 18.43 -3.82
C GLY A 69 0.81 16.98 -4.26
N ARG A 70 1.69 16.23 -3.61
CA ARG A 70 1.86 14.79 -3.87
C ARG A 70 0.72 14.00 -3.24
N VAL A 71 0.01 13.20 -4.04
CA VAL A 71 -0.95 12.18 -3.59
C VAL A 71 -0.44 10.81 -4.00
N LEU A 72 -0.42 9.85 -3.09
CA LEU A 72 -0.09 8.46 -3.38
C LEU A 72 -0.80 7.50 -2.41
N HIS A 73 -0.92 6.24 -2.81
CA HIS A 73 -1.31 5.18 -1.88
C HIS A 73 -0.08 4.63 -1.16
N ALA A 74 -0.24 4.10 0.05
CA ALA A 74 0.84 3.45 0.83
C ALA A 74 1.58 2.36 0.04
N HIS A 75 0.90 1.69 -0.88
CA HIS A 75 1.49 0.73 -1.81
C HIS A 75 2.65 1.31 -2.64
N ASP A 76 2.58 2.58 -3.00
CA ASP A 76 3.56 3.27 -3.86
C ASP A 76 4.60 4.06 -3.06
N PHE A 77 4.50 4.07 -1.74
CA PHE A 77 5.50 4.67 -0.88
C PHE A 77 6.85 3.94 -1.01
N ARG A 78 7.94 4.67 -1.27
CA ARG A 78 9.30 4.13 -1.44
C ARG A 78 10.33 4.80 -0.58
N ASP A 79 10.26 6.11 -0.41
CA ASP A 79 11.30 6.89 0.27
C ASP A 79 10.68 8.02 1.09
N ALA A 80 10.98 8.04 2.37
CA ALA A 80 10.52 9.07 3.30
C ALA A 80 11.22 10.41 3.08
N CYS A 81 12.42 10.45 2.47
CA CYS A 81 13.17 11.68 2.18
C CYS A 81 12.39 12.62 1.24
N GLU A 82 11.50 12.09 0.38
CA GLU A 82 10.61 12.87 -0.48
C GLU A 82 9.74 13.87 0.31
N PHE A 83 9.50 13.60 1.58
CA PHE A 83 8.58 14.34 2.43
C PHE A 83 9.27 15.26 3.46
N GLN A 84 10.57 15.42 3.36
CA GLN A 84 11.31 16.33 4.24
C GLN A 84 10.75 17.76 4.19
N GLY A 85 10.55 18.37 5.36
CA GLY A 85 10.01 19.72 5.52
C GLY A 85 8.52 19.89 5.21
N LYS A 86 7.80 18.83 4.84
CA LYS A 86 6.39 18.88 4.43
C LYS A 86 5.45 18.60 5.60
N ASN A 87 4.24 19.18 5.51
CA ASN A 87 3.09 18.83 6.33
C ASN A 87 2.34 17.68 5.67
N LEU A 88 2.30 16.53 6.32
CA LEU A 88 1.73 15.31 5.76
C LEU A 88 0.35 15.00 6.33
N LEU A 89 -0.54 14.54 5.47
CA LEU A 89 -1.78 13.88 5.85
C LEU A 89 -1.72 12.41 5.44
N LEU A 90 -1.83 11.51 6.40
CA LEU A 90 -2.01 10.08 6.17
C LEU A 90 -3.47 9.72 6.42
N VAL A 91 -4.15 9.22 5.39
CA VAL A 91 -5.57 8.82 5.49
C VAL A 91 -5.64 7.36 5.89
N GLY A 92 -5.94 7.11 7.14
CA GLY A 92 -5.95 5.80 7.79
C GLY A 92 -5.26 5.83 9.15
N SER A 93 -5.57 4.84 10.00
CA SER A 93 -5.06 4.73 11.36
C SER A 93 -4.70 3.27 11.70
N SER A 94 -4.00 2.60 10.81
CA SER A 94 -3.51 1.24 10.98
C SER A 94 -1.99 1.19 10.76
N TYR A 95 -1.40 0.01 10.86
CA TYR A 95 0.05 -0.22 10.79
C TYR A 95 0.77 0.50 9.63
N SER A 96 0.16 0.55 8.44
CA SER A 96 0.77 1.26 7.31
C SER A 96 0.89 2.76 7.55
N ALA A 97 -0.13 3.38 8.18
CA ALA A 97 -0.10 4.79 8.51
C ALA A 97 0.94 5.09 9.59
N GLU A 98 0.97 4.27 10.65
CA GLU A 98 1.94 4.36 11.74
C GLU A 98 3.38 4.26 11.20
N ASP A 99 3.68 3.21 10.44
CA ASP A 99 5.02 2.93 9.92
C ASP A 99 5.50 4.04 8.97
N ILE A 100 4.67 4.42 8.00
CA ILE A 100 5.00 5.48 7.05
C ILE A 100 5.13 6.84 7.75
N GLY A 101 4.19 7.16 8.65
CA GLY A 101 4.21 8.43 9.39
C GLY A 101 5.45 8.58 10.26
N THR A 102 5.83 7.54 10.99
CA THR A 102 7.02 7.54 11.83
C THR A 102 8.31 7.58 11.00
N GLN A 103 8.35 6.91 9.86
CA GLN A 103 9.47 7.03 8.93
C GLN A 103 9.59 8.46 8.39
N CYS A 104 8.49 9.06 7.90
CA CYS A 104 8.51 10.42 7.39
C CYS A 104 8.97 11.44 8.46
N HIS A 105 8.49 11.29 9.69
CA HIS A 105 8.96 12.11 10.80
C HIS A 105 10.46 11.97 11.05
N LYS A 106 10.96 10.73 11.11
CA LYS A 106 12.40 10.43 11.27
C LYS A 106 13.26 11.06 10.19
N TYR A 107 12.74 11.18 8.97
CA TYR A 107 13.44 11.81 7.83
C TYR A 107 13.09 13.28 7.63
N GLY A 108 12.50 13.92 8.64
CA GLY A 108 12.39 15.38 8.71
C GLY A 108 11.11 15.95 8.12
N ALA A 109 10.02 15.19 8.06
CA ALA A 109 8.71 15.79 7.82
C ALA A 109 8.38 16.82 8.89
N LYS A 110 7.79 17.97 8.51
CA LYS A 110 7.48 19.07 9.43
C LYS A 110 6.35 18.70 10.39
N SER A 111 5.31 18.05 9.88
CA SER A 111 4.23 17.51 10.69
C SER A 111 3.62 16.28 10.03
N VAL A 112 3.02 15.41 10.85
CA VAL A 112 2.31 14.21 10.43
C VAL A 112 0.91 14.22 11.05
N THR A 113 -0.12 14.17 10.20
CA THR A 113 -1.51 14.11 10.64
C THR A 113 -2.12 12.80 10.16
N PHE A 114 -2.68 12.02 11.08
CA PHE A 114 -3.42 10.81 10.77
C PHE A 114 -4.92 11.09 10.76
N SER A 115 -5.60 10.74 9.66
CA SER A 115 -7.05 10.86 9.56
C SER A 115 -7.68 9.48 9.78
N TYR A 116 -8.35 9.29 10.93
CA TYR A 116 -8.96 8.01 11.27
C TYR A 116 -10.44 7.96 10.88
N ARG A 117 -10.90 6.76 10.47
CA ARG A 117 -12.31 6.52 10.12
C ARG A 117 -13.18 6.25 11.35
N THR A 118 -12.71 5.44 12.27
CA THR A 118 -13.49 4.92 13.40
C THR A 118 -12.99 5.46 14.73
N LYS A 119 -11.70 5.32 15.02
CA LYS A 119 -11.06 5.76 16.26
C LYS A 119 -9.59 6.11 16.01
N PRO A 120 -9.01 7.01 16.82
CA PRO A 120 -7.58 7.29 16.79
C PRO A 120 -6.77 6.04 17.19
N MET A 121 -5.50 6.03 16.84
CA MET A 121 -4.54 5.02 17.31
C MET A 121 -4.31 5.12 18.81
N GLY A 122 -4.33 6.35 19.34
CA GLY A 122 -4.24 6.60 20.77
C GLY A 122 -2.85 6.38 21.36
N PHE A 123 -1.81 6.55 20.53
CA PHE A 123 -0.43 6.53 20.99
C PHE A 123 -0.01 7.88 21.57
N ASP A 124 1.03 7.85 22.40
CA ASP A 124 1.68 9.07 22.92
C ASP A 124 2.62 9.63 21.83
N TRP A 125 2.03 10.43 20.94
CA TRP A 125 2.72 10.99 19.79
C TRP A 125 3.56 12.21 20.14
N PRO A 126 4.69 12.46 19.47
CA PRO A 126 5.39 13.74 19.52
C PRO A 126 4.48 14.91 19.11
N GLU A 127 4.81 16.14 19.54
CA GLU A 127 4.01 17.35 19.25
C GLU A 127 3.78 17.63 17.75
N SER A 128 4.69 17.15 16.89
CA SER A 128 4.56 17.28 15.43
C SER A 128 3.52 16.35 14.82
N PHE A 129 2.94 15.44 15.60
CA PHE A 129 1.89 14.53 15.18
C PHE A 129 0.51 15.00 15.63
N ALA A 130 -0.50 14.63 14.86
CA ALA A 130 -1.90 14.83 15.24
C ALA A 130 -2.77 13.69 14.72
N GLU A 131 -3.85 13.40 15.43
CA GLU A 131 -4.91 12.50 14.97
C GLU A 131 -6.21 13.28 14.81
N VAL A 132 -6.84 13.15 13.66
CA VAL A 132 -8.07 13.87 13.30
C VAL A 132 -9.11 12.89 12.75
N PRO A 133 -10.41 13.19 12.84
CA PRO A 133 -11.44 12.37 12.24
C PRO A 133 -11.31 12.24 10.73
N LEU A 134 -12.20 11.47 10.12
CA LEU A 134 -12.20 11.15 8.70
C LEU A 134 -12.09 12.41 7.82
N LEU A 135 -11.17 12.36 6.86
CA LEU A 135 -11.09 13.29 5.74
C LEU A 135 -12.41 13.27 4.95
N THR A 136 -13.00 14.44 4.70
CA THR A 136 -14.23 14.57 3.93
C THR A 136 -13.97 15.05 2.50
N HIS A 137 -13.20 16.12 2.37
CA HIS A 137 -12.85 16.73 1.07
C HIS A 137 -11.58 17.56 1.18
N VAL A 138 -11.07 17.99 0.04
CA VAL A 138 -9.87 18.83 -0.06
C VAL A 138 -10.18 20.05 -0.93
N VAL A 139 -9.75 21.23 -0.49
CA VAL A 139 -9.85 22.48 -1.26
C VAL A 139 -8.47 23.13 -1.36
N GLY A 140 -7.90 23.16 -2.56
CA GLY A 140 -6.52 23.58 -2.74
C GLY A 140 -5.56 22.71 -1.89
N LYS A 141 -4.83 23.32 -0.95
CA LYS A 141 -3.98 22.62 0.01
C LYS A 141 -4.66 22.28 1.35
N THR A 142 -5.91 22.63 1.52
CA THR A 142 -6.63 22.49 2.79
C THR A 142 -7.45 21.21 2.81
N ALA A 143 -7.12 20.31 3.72
CA ALA A 143 -7.87 19.10 4.02
C ALA A 143 -8.92 19.39 5.08
N HIS A 144 -10.17 19.01 4.86
CA HIS A 144 -11.32 19.20 5.76
C HIS A 144 -11.75 17.86 6.36
N PHE A 145 -12.11 17.89 7.66
CA PHE A 145 -12.40 16.68 8.42
C PHE A 145 -13.84 16.67 8.93
N LYS A 146 -14.30 15.47 9.31
CA LYS A 146 -15.69 15.21 9.72
C LYS A 146 -16.17 16.03 10.92
N ASP A 147 -15.26 16.46 11.78
CA ASP A 147 -15.56 17.32 12.94
C ASP A 147 -15.64 18.82 12.61
N GLY A 148 -15.50 19.19 11.35
CA GLY A 148 -15.49 20.56 10.87
C GLY A 148 -14.14 21.25 10.99
N THR A 149 -13.11 20.58 11.49
CA THR A 149 -11.75 21.13 11.50
C THR A 149 -11.09 21.02 10.12
N SER A 150 -10.01 21.76 9.91
CA SER A 150 -9.23 21.71 8.67
C SER A 150 -7.75 21.91 8.95
N LYS A 151 -6.90 21.44 8.02
CA LYS A 151 -5.45 21.63 8.05
C LYS A 151 -4.88 21.85 6.65
N GLU A 152 -3.89 22.73 6.56
CA GLU A 152 -3.05 22.83 5.38
C GLU A 152 -2.04 21.68 5.33
N VAL A 153 -1.93 21.03 4.18
CA VAL A 153 -1.06 19.89 3.96
C VAL A 153 -0.31 20.02 2.62
N ASP A 154 0.88 19.47 2.54
CA ASP A 154 1.73 19.52 1.35
C ASP A 154 1.74 18.18 0.59
N ALA A 155 1.38 17.09 1.26
CA ALA A 155 1.24 15.77 0.65
C ALA A 155 0.19 14.91 1.38
N ILE A 156 -0.46 14.01 0.64
CA ILE A 156 -1.47 13.10 1.14
C ILE A 156 -1.08 11.67 0.80
N ILE A 157 -1.06 10.79 1.80
CA ILE A 157 -0.76 9.37 1.64
C ILE A 157 -1.99 8.57 2.06
N LEU A 158 -2.55 7.81 1.12
CA LEU A 158 -3.71 6.96 1.38
C LEU A 158 -3.24 5.63 2.00
N CYS A 159 -3.42 5.48 3.30
CA CYS A 159 -3.17 4.26 4.05
C CYS A 159 -4.49 3.50 4.27
N THR A 160 -5.24 3.33 3.20
CA THR A 160 -6.64 2.90 3.18
C THR A 160 -6.83 1.41 2.93
N GLY A 161 -5.72 0.65 2.95
CA GLY A 161 -5.71 -0.80 2.80
C GLY A 161 -5.81 -1.27 1.35
N TYR A 162 -6.20 -2.52 1.17
CA TYR A 162 -6.16 -3.21 -0.11
C TYR A 162 -7.47 -3.96 -0.37
N GLN A 163 -7.75 -4.19 -1.65
CA GLN A 163 -8.82 -5.07 -2.09
C GLN A 163 -8.25 -6.48 -2.25
N HIS A 164 -9.00 -7.48 -1.78
CA HIS A 164 -8.62 -8.87 -1.96
C HIS A 164 -9.27 -9.41 -3.24
N HIS A 165 -8.43 -9.87 -4.16
CA HIS A 165 -8.86 -10.58 -5.36
C HIS A 165 -8.25 -11.99 -5.32
N PHE A 166 -9.11 -13.00 -5.43
CA PHE A 166 -8.77 -14.41 -5.50
C PHE A 166 -9.11 -14.96 -6.89
#